data_89e276dfc958fb06f3cb7c6fa2e8fc9a
#
_entry.id   89e276dfc958fb06f3cb7c6fa2e8fc9a
#
_cell.length_a   1.000
_cell.length_b   1.000
_cell.length_c   1.000
_cell.angle_alpha   90.00
_cell.angle_beta   90.00
_cell.angle_gamma   90.00
#
_symmetry.space_group_name_H-M   'P 1'
#
loop_
_entity.id
_entity.type
_entity.pdbx_description
1 polymer ?
#
loop_
_entity_poly.entity_id
_entity_poly.type
_entity_poly.pdbx_seq_one_letter_code
_entity_poly.pdbx_strand_id
1 'polypeptide(L)'
;MIGPFKKVLVITSFNEKLYNEYAHRFLKTYNWPFDLKIYSEKKFNITYKDYKVIELGQDSKDFVQRNKNRPVKDFWVDGVRFSYKVYSVIESGLQAINENTYDILIWVDADSVFHNPLTLDFIKEHIYKEDSMMTYLGRGGMYSECGFLSWNLKHKDTKNYFEDMKKMYNEDLLYKEKEYHDSYIWDLIRIKFEKEYNTKNINIGDQAKGHVQARSVLGEIYDHVKGPRRKLQGFSAESKHFNLNLKGRK
;
A
#
# COMPACT_ATOMS: atom_id res chain seq x y z
N MET A 1 -14.81 22.46 15.79
CA MET A 1 -14.05 22.53 14.53
C MET A 1 -14.14 21.16 13.86
N ILE A 2 -14.68 21.10 12.65
CA ILE A 2 -14.72 19.88 11.85
C ILE A 2 -13.27 19.61 11.48
N GLY A 3 -12.73 18.44 11.82
CA GLY A 3 -11.37 18.08 11.49
C GLY A 3 -11.10 18.14 9.98
N PRO A 4 -9.84 18.22 9.54
CA PRO A 4 -9.45 18.45 8.15
C PRO A 4 -9.90 17.35 7.19
N PHE A 5 -10.24 16.16 7.70
CA PHE A 5 -10.77 15.04 6.90
C PHE A 5 -11.80 14.25 7.72
N LYS A 6 -12.71 13.57 7.01
CA LYS A 6 -13.83 12.83 7.62
C LYS A 6 -13.82 11.34 7.30
N LYS A 7 -13.33 10.95 6.12
CA LYS A 7 -13.44 9.58 5.63
C LYS A 7 -12.10 9.03 5.13
N VAL A 8 -11.77 7.86 5.60
CA VAL A 8 -10.56 7.11 5.22
C VAL A 8 -10.99 5.80 4.56
N LEU A 9 -10.38 5.49 3.41
CA LEU A 9 -10.48 4.22 2.73
C LEU A 9 -9.18 3.45 2.88
N VAL A 10 -9.24 2.24 3.39
CA VAL A 10 -8.12 1.29 3.39
C VAL A 10 -8.33 0.30 2.25
N ILE A 11 -7.27 0.01 1.52
CA ILE A 11 -7.30 -0.97 0.44
C ILE A 11 -6.15 -1.96 0.55
N THR A 12 -6.39 -3.16 0.07
CA THR A 12 -5.41 -4.22 -0.11
C THR A 12 -5.75 -5.06 -1.33
N SER A 13 -4.81 -5.89 -1.80
CA SER A 13 -5.11 -6.87 -2.83
C SER A 13 -4.46 -8.22 -2.57
N PHE A 14 -5.19 -9.29 -2.86
CA PHE A 14 -4.71 -10.66 -2.82
C PHE A 14 -5.67 -11.58 -3.57
N ASN A 15 -5.17 -12.67 -4.10
CA ASN A 15 -5.98 -13.73 -4.70
C ASN A 15 -6.30 -14.84 -3.69
N GLU A 16 -7.11 -15.82 -4.12
CA GLU A 16 -7.52 -16.94 -3.28
C GLU A 16 -6.34 -17.74 -2.72
N LYS A 17 -5.29 -17.94 -3.51
CA LYS A 17 -4.05 -18.60 -3.07
C LYS A 17 -3.41 -17.84 -1.91
N LEU A 18 -3.19 -16.55 -2.07
CA LEU A 18 -2.58 -15.69 -1.04
C LEU A 18 -3.48 -15.54 0.19
N TYR A 19 -4.82 -15.55 0.00
CA TYR A 19 -5.78 -15.60 1.10
C TYR A 19 -5.57 -16.83 1.97
N ASN A 20 -5.49 -18.01 1.35
CA ASN A 20 -5.29 -19.26 2.06
C ASN A 20 -3.90 -19.37 2.71
N GLU A 21 -2.87 -18.80 2.08
CA GLU A 21 -1.51 -18.85 2.61
C GLU A 21 -1.30 -17.92 3.81
N TYR A 22 -1.75 -16.66 3.74
CA TYR A 22 -1.48 -15.67 4.78
C TYR A 22 -2.47 -14.50 4.93
N ALA A 23 -3.17 -14.07 3.86
CA ALA A 23 -3.99 -12.86 3.93
C ALA A 23 -5.26 -13.05 4.79
N HIS A 24 -5.66 -14.28 5.10
CA HIS A 24 -6.69 -14.55 6.11
C HIS A 24 -6.33 -13.96 7.48
N ARG A 25 -5.03 -13.84 7.84
CA ARG A 25 -4.58 -13.22 9.09
C ARG A 25 -4.80 -11.70 9.08
N PHE A 26 -4.56 -11.06 7.92
CA PHE A 26 -4.90 -9.65 7.72
C PHE A 26 -6.36 -9.41 8.12
N LEU A 27 -7.28 -10.16 7.53
CA LEU A 27 -8.71 -9.99 7.80
C LEU A 27 -9.10 -10.31 9.25
N LYS A 28 -8.53 -11.37 9.83
CA LYS A 28 -8.80 -11.77 11.22
C LYS A 28 -8.34 -10.74 12.24
N THR A 29 -7.27 -10.01 11.94
CA THR A 29 -6.68 -9.03 12.85
C THR A 29 -7.05 -7.59 12.51
N TYR A 30 -7.65 -7.32 11.34
CA TYR A 30 -8.06 -5.98 10.94
C TYR A 30 -9.05 -5.38 11.94
N ASN A 31 -8.60 -4.34 12.64
CA ASN A 31 -9.34 -3.67 13.71
C ASN A 31 -9.40 -2.14 13.53
N TRP A 32 -9.01 -1.63 12.37
CA TRP A 32 -9.11 -0.22 12.09
C TRP A 32 -10.56 0.18 11.80
N PRO A 33 -11.04 1.34 12.29
CA PRO A 33 -12.43 1.77 12.17
C PRO A 33 -12.76 2.41 10.82
N PHE A 34 -12.13 1.93 9.74
CA PHE A 34 -12.24 2.50 8.40
C PHE A 34 -12.77 1.48 7.40
N ASP A 35 -13.36 2.00 6.32
CA ASP A 35 -13.80 1.17 5.22
C ASP A 35 -12.63 0.40 4.61
N LEU A 36 -12.81 -0.89 4.37
CA LEU A 36 -11.82 -1.77 3.74
C LEU A 36 -12.35 -2.30 2.41
N LYS A 37 -11.59 -2.05 1.33
CA LYS A 37 -11.81 -2.68 0.03
C LYS A 37 -10.69 -3.68 -0.29
N ILE A 38 -11.09 -4.87 -0.77
CA ILE A 38 -10.18 -5.96 -1.12
C ILE A 38 -10.26 -6.19 -2.63
N TYR A 39 -9.14 -6.08 -3.32
CA TYR A 39 -9.04 -6.28 -4.76
C TYR A 39 -8.38 -7.60 -5.12
N SER A 40 -8.75 -8.16 -6.27
CA SER A 40 -8.12 -9.34 -6.84
C SER A 40 -8.26 -9.36 -8.37
N GLU A 41 -7.41 -10.13 -9.03
CA GLU A 41 -7.51 -10.41 -10.46
C GLU A 41 -8.77 -11.19 -10.84
N LYS A 42 -9.34 -11.95 -9.87
CA LYS A 42 -10.59 -12.72 -10.02
C LYS A 42 -11.36 -12.70 -8.72
N LYS A 43 -12.69 -12.71 -8.81
CA LYS A 43 -13.54 -12.89 -7.64
C LYS A 43 -13.37 -14.28 -7.04
N PHE A 44 -13.35 -14.34 -5.72
CA PHE A 44 -13.41 -15.57 -4.92
C PHE A 44 -14.17 -15.29 -3.63
N ASN A 45 -14.59 -16.33 -2.91
CA ASN A 45 -15.37 -16.19 -1.69
C ASN A 45 -14.46 -16.11 -0.47
N ILE A 46 -14.65 -15.06 0.33
CA ILE A 46 -14.06 -14.96 1.67
C ILE A 46 -15.10 -15.45 2.68
N THR A 47 -14.72 -16.44 3.48
CA THR A 47 -15.60 -17.04 4.49
C THR A 47 -15.62 -16.30 5.84
N TYR A 48 -14.79 -15.25 5.98
CA TYR A 48 -14.65 -14.50 7.21
C TYR A 48 -15.36 -13.15 7.13
N LYS A 49 -16.37 -12.93 7.99
CA LYS A 49 -17.26 -11.74 7.96
C LYS A 49 -17.88 -11.54 6.56
N ASP A 50 -18.46 -10.41 6.32
CA ASP A 50 -19.10 -10.06 5.04
C ASP A 50 -18.17 -9.37 4.04
N TYR A 51 -16.86 -9.65 4.11
CA TYR A 51 -15.90 -9.08 3.18
C TYR A 51 -16.14 -9.56 1.76
N LYS A 52 -16.16 -8.62 0.83
CA LYS A 52 -16.32 -8.90 -0.60
C LYS A 52 -15.06 -8.59 -1.36
N VAL A 53 -14.69 -9.46 -2.29
CA VAL A 53 -13.59 -9.24 -3.23
C VAL A 53 -14.10 -8.46 -4.43
N ILE A 54 -13.44 -7.36 -4.74
CA ILE A 54 -13.66 -6.53 -5.92
C ILE A 54 -12.70 -7.02 -7.01
N GLU A 55 -13.23 -7.38 -8.15
CA GLU A 55 -12.40 -7.74 -9.29
C GLU A 55 -11.81 -6.48 -9.92
N LEU A 56 -10.52 -6.52 -10.24
CA LEU A 56 -9.83 -5.45 -10.93
C LEU A 56 -10.43 -5.16 -12.31
N GLY A 57 -10.42 -3.89 -12.68
CA GLY A 57 -11.04 -3.38 -13.89
C GLY A 57 -10.34 -3.80 -15.18
N GLN A 58 -10.82 -3.25 -16.30
CA GLN A 58 -10.36 -3.63 -17.63
C GLN A 58 -8.92 -3.24 -17.90
N ASP A 59 -8.47 -2.07 -17.42
CA ASP A 59 -7.07 -1.62 -17.59
C ASP A 59 -6.06 -2.65 -17.03
N SER A 60 -6.35 -3.21 -15.85
CA SER A 60 -5.51 -4.26 -15.25
C SER A 60 -5.50 -5.53 -16.10
N LYS A 61 -6.67 -5.96 -16.58
CA LYS A 61 -6.79 -7.16 -17.43
C LYS A 61 -6.03 -6.99 -18.74
N ASP A 62 -6.15 -5.85 -19.37
CA ASP A 62 -5.47 -5.53 -20.63
C ASP A 62 -3.95 -5.48 -20.44
N PHE A 63 -3.48 -4.86 -19.37
CA PHE A 63 -2.06 -4.85 -19.04
C PHE A 63 -1.50 -6.27 -18.86
N VAL A 64 -2.17 -7.08 -18.03
CA VAL A 64 -1.77 -8.46 -17.80
C VAL A 64 -1.79 -9.28 -19.09
N GLN A 65 -2.84 -9.16 -19.91
CA GLN A 65 -2.95 -9.88 -21.18
C GLN A 65 -1.80 -9.54 -22.13
N ARG A 66 -1.43 -8.24 -22.25
CA ARG A 66 -0.30 -7.81 -23.09
C ARG A 66 1.05 -8.30 -22.58
N ASN A 67 1.20 -8.43 -21.25
CA ASN A 67 2.51 -8.57 -20.62
C ASN A 67 2.77 -9.94 -19.96
N LYS A 68 1.77 -10.84 -19.84
CA LYS A 68 1.88 -12.15 -19.16
C LYS A 68 2.99 -13.07 -19.66
N ASN A 69 3.43 -12.91 -20.89
CA ASN A 69 4.47 -13.72 -21.52
C ASN A 69 5.85 -13.03 -21.54
N ARG A 70 6.00 -11.85 -20.91
CA ARG A 70 7.30 -11.21 -20.79
C ARG A 70 8.23 -12.04 -19.92
N PRO A 71 9.49 -12.20 -20.34
CA PRO A 71 10.48 -12.90 -19.52
C PRO A 71 10.71 -12.18 -18.20
N VAL A 72 10.61 -12.90 -17.09
CA VAL A 72 10.91 -12.40 -15.74
C VAL A 72 12.21 -13.05 -15.29
N LYS A 73 13.30 -12.27 -15.23
CA LYS A 73 14.61 -12.75 -14.79
C LYS A 73 14.72 -12.81 -13.26
N ASP A 74 14.11 -11.84 -12.60
CA ASP A 74 14.11 -11.73 -11.15
C ASP A 74 12.93 -10.87 -10.65
N PHE A 75 12.82 -10.77 -9.33
CA PHE A 75 11.78 -10.00 -8.66
C PHE A 75 11.71 -8.52 -9.07
N TRP A 76 12.85 -7.88 -9.35
CA TRP A 76 12.91 -6.44 -9.64
C TRP A 76 12.30 -6.07 -11.01
N VAL A 77 12.16 -7.06 -11.86
CA VAL A 77 11.68 -6.92 -13.25
C VAL A 77 10.39 -7.72 -13.52
N ASP A 78 9.53 -7.91 -12.50
CA ASP A 78 8.23 -8.56 -12.63
C ASP A 78 7.09 -7.54 -12.60
N GLY A 79 6.91 -6.82 -13.71
CA GLY A 79 5.87 -5.78 -13.81
C GLY A 79 4.45 -6.31 -13.66
N VAL A 80 4.16 -7.54 -14.12
CA VAL A 80 2.81 -8.14 -14.00
C VAL A 80 2.48 -8.43 -12.54
N ARG A 81 3.40 -8.99 -11.79
CA ARG A 81 3.21 -9.31 -10.38
C ARG A 81 2.79 -8.09 -9.56
N PHE A 82 3.43 -6.95 -9.79
CA PHE A 82 3.16 -5.72 -9.03
C PHE A 82 1.98 -4.92 -9.57
N SER A 83 1.56 -5.16 -10.82
CA SER A 83 0.46 -4.42 -11.43
C SER A 83 -0.85 -4.53 -10.67
N TYR A 84 -1.15 -5.67 -10.07
CA TYR A 84 -2.39 -5.87 -9.31
C TYR A 84 -2.52 -4.88 -8.15
N LYS A 85 -1.44 -4.65 -7.40
CA LYS A 85 -1.38 -3.61 -6.37
C LYS A 85 -1.58 -2.23 -6.97
N VAL A 86 -0.83 -1.92 -8.02
CA VAL A 86 -0.85 -0.59 -8.64
C VAL A 86 -2.24 -0.25 -9.17
N TYR A 87 -2.89 -1.16 -9.88
CA TYR A 87 -4.25 -0.93 -10.37
C TYR A 87 -5.28 -0.84 -9.24
N SER A 88 -5.13 -1.62 -8.16
CA SER A 88 -6.00 -1.49 -6.97
C SER A 88 -5.96 -0.07 -6.40
N VAL A 89 -4.76 0.52 -6.30
CA VAL A 89 -4.56 1.89 -5.80
C VAL A 89 -5.12 2.91 -6.77
N ILE A 90 -4.79 2.81 -8.05
CA ILE A 90 -5.23 3.77 -9.09
C ILE A 90 -6.76 3.78 -9.22
N GLU A 91 -7.37 2.61 -9.35
CA GLU A 91 -8.84 2.48 -9.50
C GLU A 91 -9.56 3.04 -8.28
N SER A 92 -9.12 2.67 -7.06
CA SER A 92 -9.70 3.19 -5.83
C SER A 92 -9.52 4.69 -5.68
N GLY A 93 -8.31 5.18 -5.95
CA GLY A 93 -7.97 6.60 -5.78
C GLY A 93 -8.73 7.49 -6.75
N LEU A 94 -8.73 7.16 -8.04
CA LEU A 94 -9.46 7.94 -9.06
C LEU A 94 -10.96 7.88 -8.85
N GLN A 95 -11.52 6.71 -8.50
CA GLN A 95 -12.94 6.59 -8.16
C GLN A 95 -13.29 7.48 -6.96
N ALA A 96 -12.53 7.39 -5.87
CA ALA A 96 -12.78 8.16 -4.65
C ALA A 96 -12.69 9.69 -4.88
N ILE A 97 -11.75 10.14 -5.72
CA ILE A 97 -11.62 11.55 -6.12
C ILE A 97 -12.82 11.99 -6.94
N ASN A 98 -13.18 11.24 -7.98
CA ASN A 98 -14.28 11.59 -8.88
C ASN A 98 -15.65 11.62 -8.16
N GLU A 99 -15.88 10.69 -7.25
CA GLU A 99 -17.11 10.59 -6.46
C GLU A 99 -17.09 11.46 -5.20
N ASN A 100 -15.94 12.04 -4.87
CA ASN A 100 -15.73 12.83 -3.65
C ASN A 100 -16.14 12.09 -2.36
N THR A 101 -15.87 10.78 -2.29
CA THR A 101 -16.37 9.89 -1.23
C THR A 101 -15.42 9.74 -0.05
N TYR A 102 -14.10 9.86 -0.27
CA TYR A 102 -13.07 9.74 0.75
C TYR A 102 -12.08 10.91 0.69
N ASP A 103 -11.42 11.18 1.81
CA ASP A 103 -10.41 12.23 1.92
C ASP A 103 -8.99 11.64 1.91
N ILE A 104 -8.84 10.42 2.42
CA ILE A 104 -7.57 9.71 2.51
C ILE A 104 -7.75 8.30 1.96
N LEU A 105 -6.78 7.87 1.14
CA LEU A 105 -6.60 6.49 0.70
C LEU A 105 -5.37 5.91 1.38
N ILE A 106 -5.48 4.71 1.95
CA ILE A 106 -4.38 3.98 2.57
C ILE A 106 -4.24 2.62 1.90
N TRP A 107 -3.06 2.31 1.39
CA TRP A 107 -2.66 0.98 0.98
C TRP A 107 -1.95 0.25 2.11
N VAL A 108 -2.31 -1.02 2.33
CA VAL A 108 -1.59 -1.95 3.22
C VAL A 108 -1.40 -3.30 2.53
N ASP A 109 -0.17 -3.81 2.49
CA ASP A 109 0.11 -5.14 1.94
C ASP A 109 -0.62 -6.24 2.73
N ALA A 110 -1.12 -7.25 2.02
CA ALA A 110 -1.96 -8.31 2.58
C ALA A 110 -1.25 -9.27 3.56
N ASP A 111 0.07 -9.21 3.64
CA ASP A 111 0.88 -9.94 4.63
C ASP A 111 1.11 -9.11 5.91
N SER A 112 0.10 -8.35 6.32
CA SER A 112 0.10 -7.55 7.54
C SER A 112 -0.74 -8.17 8.65
N VAL A 113 -0.37 -7.90 9.90
CA VAL A 113 -1.07 -8.34 11.12
C VAL A 113 -1.26 -7.13 12.03
N PHE A 114 -2.51 -6.81 12.35
CA PHE A 114 -2.86 -5.60 13.11
C PHE A 114 -2.83 -5.86 14.61
N HIS A 115 -2.31 -4.90 15.36
CA HIS A 115 -2.18 -4.96 16.82
C HIS A 115 -3.08 -3.93 17.50
N ASN A 116 -3.01 -2.68 17.04
CA ASN A 116 -3.74 -1.57 17.60
C ASN A 116 -4.61 -0.89 16.54
N PRO A 117 -5.74 -0.29 16.92
CA PRO A 117 -6.55 0.49 16.00
C PRO A 117 -5.78 1.73 15.51
N LEU A 118 -5.90 2.03 14.23
CA LEU A 118 -5.45 3.28 13.65
C LEU A 118 -6.49 4.37 13.95
N THR A 119 -6.13 5.35 14.77
CA THR A 119 -7.03 6.44 15.15
C THR A 119 -6.90 7.65 14.21
N LEU A 120 -7.93 8.50 14.17
CA LEU A 120 -7.86 9.75 13.42
C LEU A 120 -6.76 10.68 13.95
N ASP A 121 -6.49 10.66 15.25
CA ASP A 121 -5.44 11.49 15.85
C ASP A 121 -4.05 10.99 15.42
N PHE A 122 -3.82 9.68 15.38
CA PHE A 122 -2.58 9.12 14.84
C PHE A 122 -2.39 9.51 13.37
N ILE A 123 -3.46 9.47 12.56
CA ILE A 123 -3.39 9.90 11.16
C ILE A 123 -3.00 11.37 11.05
N LYS A 124 -3.60 12.26 11.83
CA LYS A 124 -3.27 13.70 11.83
C LYS A 124 -1.84 13.98 12.27
N GLU A 125 -1.36 13.24 13.25
CA GLU A 125 -0.02 13.44 13.79
C GLU A 125 1.07 12.97 12.84
N HIS A 126 0.89 11.79 12.22
CA HIS A 126 1.96 11.09 11.52
C HIS A 126 1.75 10.90 10.02
N ILE A 127 0.50 10.81 9.55
CA ILE A 127 0.20 10.34 8.18
C ILE A 127 -0.34 11.46 7.28
N TYR A 128 -1.06 12.42 7.84
CA TYR A 128 -1.75 13.43 7.05
C TYR A 128 -1.28 14.84 7.39
N LYS A 129 -0.97 15.61 6.33
CA LYS A 129 -0.88 17.08 6.38
C LYS A 129 -1.64 17.64 5.20
N GLU A 130 -2.31 18.77 5.39
CA GLU A 130 -3.14 19.39 4.37
C GLU A 130 -2.37 19.71 3.08
N ASP A 131 -1.13 20.15 3.22
CA ASP A 131 -0.24 20.55 2.13
C ASP A 131 0.64 19.40 1.59
N SER A 132 0.41 18.16 2.03
CA SER A 132 1.16 16.99 1.57
C SER A 132 0.29 16.06 0.76
N MET A 133 0.84 15.58 -0.38
CA MET A 133 0.14 14.68 -1.31
C MET A 133 0.09 13.25 -0.80
N MET A 134 1.22 12.72 -0.34
CA MET A 134 1.31 11.34 0.11
C MET A 134 2.24 11.14 1.30
N THR A 135 2.06 9.98 1.96
CA THR A 135 2.95 9.49 3.00
C THR A 135 3.56 8.16 2.60
N TYR A 136 4.86 8.02 2.81
CA TYR A 136 5.64 6.86 2.41
C TYR A 136 6.71 6.49 3.44
N LEU A 137 7.26 5.28 3.30
CA LEU A 137 8.32 4.73 4.14
C LEU A 137 9.66 4.78 3.40
N GLY A 138 10.38 5.91 3.49
CA GLY A 138 11.70 6.06 2.90
C GLY A 138 12.75 5.16 3.56
N ARG A 139 13.69 4.65 2.76
CA ARG A 139 14.83 3.82 3.19
C ARG A 139 16.15 4.42 2.72
N GLY A 140 17.18 4.32 3.55
CA GLY A 140 18.51 4.80 3.19
C GLY A 140 19.15 3.95 2.08
N GLY A 141 19.47 4.57 0.94
CA GLY A 141 20.14 3.92 -0.19
C GLY A 141 19.31 2.87 -0.94
N MET A 142 17.99 2.84 -0.72
CA MET A 142 17.04 1.93 -1.38
C MET A 142 15.74 2.67 -1.72
N TYR A 143 14.90 2.05 -2.56
CA TYR A 143 13.55 2.53 -2.82
C TYR A 143 12.67 2.44 -1.57
N SER A 144 11.63 3.27 -1.51
CA SER A 144 10.68 3.29 -0.40
C SER A 144 10.06 1.92 -0.16
N GLU A 145 9.74 1.60 1.09
CA GLU A 145 8.99 0.39 1.43
C GLU A 145 7.51 0.62 1.10
N CYS A 146 6.96 -0.17 0.21
CA CYS A 146 5.60 -0.01 -0.31
C CYS A 146 4.56 -0.91 0.37
N GLY A 147 4.88 -1.53 1.50
CA GLY A 147 3.90 -2.25 2.32
C GLY A 147 2.85 -1.34 2.97
N PHE A 148 3.15 -0.03 3.02
CA PHE A 148 2.25 1.04 3.41
C PHE A 148 2.48 2.26 2.52
N LEU A 149 1.40 2.81 1.99
CA LEU A 149 1.35 4.10 1.30
C LEU A 149 0.03 4.79 1.66
N SER A 150 0.03 6.12 1.74
CA SER A 150 -1.20 6.88 1.97
C SER A 150 -1.22 8.11 1.07
N TRP A 151 -2.40 8.50 0.60
CA TRP A 151 -2.60 9.67 -0.25
C TRP A 151 -3.70 10.57 0.31
N ASN A 152 -3.43 11.87 0.33
CA ASN A 152 -4.42 12.91 0.53
C ASN A 152 -5.19 13.11 -0.79
N LEU A 153 -6.40 12.59 -0.87
CA LEU A 153 -7.24 12.64 -2.08
C LEU A 153 -7.76 14.05 -2.42
N LYS A 154 -7.60 14.99 -1.48
CA LYS A 154 -7.97 16.40 -1.68
C LYS A 154 -6.79 17.28 -2.14
N HIS A 155 -5.58 16.74 -2.11
CA HIS A 155 -4.41 17.48 -2.57
C HIS A 155 -4.47 17.68 -4.09
N LYS A 156 -4.13 18.87 -4.54
CA LYS A 156 -4.25 19.30 -5.96
C LYS A 156 -3.53 18.38 -6.95
N ASP A 157 -2.43 17.75 -6.53
CA ASP A 157 -1.58 16.95 -7.41
C ASP A 157 -1.95 15.45 -7.39
N THR A 158 -2.75 14.97 -6.43
CA THR A 158 -3.02 13.54 -6.25
C THR A 158 -3.69 12.90 -7.46
N LYS A 159 -4.64 13.59 -8.09
CA LYS A 159 -5.29 13.06 -9.29
C LYS A 159 -4.28 12.86 -10.43
N ASN A 160 -3.47 13.88 -10.71
CA ASN A 160 -2.46 13.82 -11.76
C ASN A 160 -1.40 12.75 -11.46
N TYR A 161 -1.04 12.57 -10.19
CA TYR A 161 -0.14 11.50 -9.76
C TYR A 161 -0.70 10.12 -10.10
N PHE A 162 -1.97 9.84 -9.83
CA PHE A 162 -2.60 8.58 -10.22
C PHE A 162 -2.75 8.42 -11.74
N GLU A 163 -3.02 9.50 -12.47
CA GLU A 163 -3.08 9.45 -13.94
C GLU A 163 -1.69 9.16 -14.55
N ASP A 164 -0.62 9.73 -14.02
CA ASP A 164 0.74 9.42 -14.45
C ASP A 164 1.11 7.96 -14.14
N MET A 165 0.73 7.45 -12.95
CA MET A 165 0.89 6.03 -12.62
C MET A 165 0.10 5.14 -13.58
N LYS A 166 -1.16 5.50 -13.89
CA LYS A 166 -2.00 4.78 -14.84
C LYS A 166 -1.35 4.74 -16.22
N LYS A 167 -0.86 5.87 -16.70
CA LYS A 167 -0.17 5.98 -17.98
C LYS A 167 1.08 5.11 -18.04
N MET A 168 1.88 5.09 -16.97
CA MET A 168 3.10 4.26 -16.85
C MET A 168 2.81 2.79 -17.18
N TYR A 169 1.67 2.26 -16.71
CA TYR A 169 1.27 0.87 -16.91
C TYR A 169 0.45 0.67 -18.20
N ASN A 170 -0.51 1.55 -18.51
CA ASN A 170 -1.38 1.38 -19.68
C ASN A 170 -0.64 1.50 -21.01
N GLU A 171 0.42 2.32 -21.05
CA GLU A 171 1.27 2.52 -22.22
C GLU A 171 2.57 1.70 -22.17
N ASP A 172 2.68 0.75 -21.22
CA ASP A 172 3.85 -0.11 -21.04
C ASP A 172 5.18 0.66 -20.85
N LEU A 173 5.11 1.92 -20.36
CA LEU A 173 6.28 2.80 -20.17
C LEU A 173 7.22 2.30 -19.09
N LEU A 174 6.72 1.60 -18.08
CA LEU A 174 7.54 1.00 -17.02
C LEU A 174 8.67 0.12 -17.59
N TYR A 175 8.47 -0.51 -18.75
CA TYR A 175 9.49 -1.36 -19.38
C TYR A 175 10.63 -0.61 -20.07
N LYS A 176 10.56 0.73 -20.09
CA LYS A 176 11.68 1.59 -20.48
C LYS A 176 12.55 1.96 -19.29
N GLU A 177 12.10 1.64 -18.09
CA GLU A 177 12.79 1.93 -16.86
C GLU A 177 13.80 0.84 -16.50
N LYS A 178 14.69 1.15 -15.55
CA LYS A 178 15.72 0.22 -15.07
C LYS A 178 15.12 -0.99 -14.34
N GLU A 179 14.06 -0.77 -13.59
CA GLU A 179 13.38 -1.75 -12.76
C GLU A 179 11.85 -1.53 -12.86
N TYR A 180 11.05 -2.58 -12.68
CA TYR A 180 9.58 -2.48 -12.88
C TYR A 180 8.78 -2.86 -11.64
N HIS A 181 9.44 -3.11 -10.50
CA HIS A 181 8.71 -3.36 -9.26
C HIS A 181 8.04 -2.07 -8.73
N ASP A 182 7.01 -2.25 -7.95
CA ASP A 182 6.16 -1.16 -7.47
C ASP A 182 6.93 -0.06 -6.73
N SER A 183 7.86 -0.42 -5.83
CA SER A 183 8.64 0.56 -5.06
C SER A 183 9.45 1.51 -5.94
N TYR A 184 10.04 1.00 -7.02
CA TYR A 184 10.78 1.84 -7.97
C TYR A 184 9.85 2.81 -8.70
N ILE A 185 8.75 2.30 -9.25
CA ILE A 185 7.84 3.12 -10.05
C ILE A 185 7.12 4.17 -9.19
N TRP A 186 6.68 3.82 -7.96
CA TRP A 186 6.10 4.80 -7.03
C TRP A 186 7.07 5.93 -6.72
N ASP A 187 8.32 5.61 -6.41
CA ASP A 187 9.35 6.61 -6.12
C ASP A 187 9.71 7.46 -7.33
N LEU A 188 9.80 6.86 -8.51
CA LEU A 188 10.09 7.57 -9.76
C LEU A 188 9.09 8.72 -10.00
N ILE A 189 7.79 8.41 -9.90
CA ILE A 189 6.74 9.39 -10.12
C ILE A 189 6.65 10.37 -8.94
N ARG A 190 6.77 9.90 -7.69
CA ARG A 190 6.82 10.79 -6.51
C ARG A 190 7.92 11.85 -6.63
N ILE A 191 9.13 11.42 -6.97
CA ILE A 191 10.29 12.32 -7.12
C ILE A 191 10.08 13.32 -8.28
N LYS A 192 9.43 12.87 -9.38
CA LYS A 192 9.03 13.78 -10.46
C LYS A 192 8.14 14.90 -9.92
N PHE A 193 7.08 14.56 -9.17
CA PHE A 193 6.16 15.55 -8.61
C PHE A 193 6.84 16.49 -7.60
N GLU A 194 7.75 15.99 -6.77
CA GLU A 194 8.55 16.81 -5.85
C GLU A 194 9.40 17.84 -6.60
N LYS A 195 10.03 17.44 -7.71
CA LYS A 195 10.94 18.31 -8.48
C LYS A 195 10.22 19.29 -9.41
N GLU A 196 9.20 18.83 -10.12
CA GLU A 196 8.55 19.60 -11.18
C GLU A 196 7.41 20.49 -10.64
N TYR A 197 6.69 20.02 -9.62
CA TYR A 197 5.51 20.70 -9.07
C TYR A 197 5.72 21.20 -7.64
N ASN A 198 6.92 21.01 -7.07
CA ASN A 198 7.22 21.32 -5.66
C ASN A 198 6.22 20.66 -4.69
N THR A 199 5.75 19.46 -5.04
CA THR A 199 4.78 18.71 -4.24
C THR A 199 5.43 18.22 -2.97
N LYS A 200 4.80 18.47 -1.83
CA LYS A 200 5.27 17.99 -0.53
C LYS A 200 4.74 16.59 -0.24
N ASN A 201 5.58 15.78 0.40
CA ASN A 201 5.26 14.44 0.87
C ASN A 201 5.77 14.21 2.29
N ILE A 202 5.17 13.27 3.02
CA ILE A 202 5.57 12.92 4.37
C ILE A 202 6.38 11.62 4.32
N ASN A 203 7.63 11.66 4.74
CA ASN A 203 8.44 10.48 4.93
C ASN A 203 8.40 10.05 6.40
N ILE A 204 7.77 8.90 6.69
CA ILE A 204 7.72 8.30 8.03
C ILE A 204 8.69 7.13 8.19
N GLY A 205 9.53 6.86 7.19
CA GLY A 205 10.63 5.92 7.28
C GLY A 205 11.81 6.52 8.05
N ASP A 206 12.62 5.67 8.66
CA ASP A 206 13.79 6.07 9.45
C ASP A 206 15.07 6.20 8.62
N GLN A 207 14.99 6.07 7.31
CA GLN A 207 16.12 6.05 6.36
C GLN A 207 17.16 4.95 6.63
N ALA A 208 16.95 4.10 7.63
CA ALA A 208 17.85 3.01 7.94
C ALA A 208 17.58 1.78 7.07
N LYS A 209 18.54 0.86 7.03
CA LYS A 209 18.40 -0.44 6.38
C LYS A 209 17.55 -1.38 7.23
N GLY A 210 16.93 -2.36 6.59
CA GLY A 210 16.18 -3.42 7.25
C GLY A 210 14.67 -3.21 7.23
N HIS A 211 13.98 -3.59 8.30
CA HIS A 211 12.52 -3.59 8.37
C HIS A 211 11.99 -2.23 8.80
N VAL A 212 11.99 -1.26 7.87
CA VAL A 212 11.63 0.14 8.16
C VAL A 212 10.22 0.29 8.73
N GLN A 213 9.25 -0.48 8.24
CA GLN A 213 7.87 -0.43 8.75
C GLN A 213 7.81 -0.73 10.26
N ALA A 214 8.46 -1.81 10.72
CA ALA A 214 8.47 -2.19 12.12
C ALA A 214 9.17 -1.17 13.04
N ARG A 215 10.09 -0.37 12.50
CA ARG A 215 10.81 0.68 13.24
C ARG A 215 10.17 2.05 13.15
N SER A 216 9.35 2.29 12.14
CA SER A 216 8.56 3.51 12.01
C SER A 216 7.47 3.59 13.08
N VAL A 217 6.73 4.70 13.09
CA VAL A 217 5.53 4.86 13.93
C VAL A 217 4.47 3.79 13.66
N LEU A 218 4.42 3.25 12.43
CA LEU A 218 3.47 2.20 12.06
C LEU A 218 3.71 0.87 12.79
N GLY A 219 4.93 0.61 13.27
CA GLY A 219 5.23 -0.59 14.04
C GLY A 219 4.49 -0.70 15.38
N GLU A 220 3.85 0.38 15.84
CA GLU A 220 2.97 0.41 16.99
C GLU A 220 1.53 -0.02 16.64
N ILE A 221 1.17 0.05 15.36
CA ILE A 221 -0.19 -0.19 14.87
C ILE A 221 -0.32 -1.59 14.28
N TYR A 222 0.63 -2.00 13.44
CA TYR A 222 0.63 -3.30 12.79
C TYR A 222 2.03 -3.79 12.47
N ASP A 223 2.15 -5.07 12.13
CA ASP A 223 3.38 -5.72 11.67
C ASP A 223 3.24 -6.16 10.20
N HIS A 224 4.22 -5.82 9.38
CA HIS A 224 4.32 -6.29 8.00
C HIS A 224 5.17 -7.56 7.97
N VAL A 225 4.52 -8.71 7.87
CA VAL A 225 5.12 -10.05 8.00
C VAL A 225 5.80 -10.49 6.70
N LYS A 226 6.72 -9.65 6.22
CA LYS A 226 7.39 -9.78 4.93
C LYS A 226 8.35 -10.97 4.84
N GLY A 227 8.24 -11.71 3.75
CA GLY A 227 9.13 -12.83 3.42
C GLY A 227 8.69 -14.18 4.03
N PRO A 228 9.20 -15.31 3.47
CA PRO A 228 8.68 -16.64 3.78
C PRO A 228 8.75 -16.99 5.27
N ARG A 229 9.88 -16.68 5.94
CA ARG A 229 10.06 -16.99 7.36
C ARG A 229 9.02 -16.29 8.24
N ARG A 230 8.83 -14.98 8.08
CA ARG A 230 7.87 -14.20 8.89
C ARG A 230 6.43 -14.61 8.56
N LYS A 231 6.14 -14.88 7.30
CA LYS A 231 4.82 -15.38 6.88
C LYS A 231 4.47 -16.70 7.55
N LEU A 232 5.42 -17.63 7.63
CA LEU A 232 5.24 -18.89 8.33
C LEU A 232 5.04 -18.69 9.84
N GLN A 233 5.84 -17.84 10.48
CA GLN A 233 5.79 -17.54 11.90
C GLN A 233 4.56 -16.68 12.28
N GLY A 234 4.08 -15.84 11.37
CA GLY A 234 2.97 -14.91 11.61
C GLY A 234 3.36 -13.64 12.37
N PHE A 235 4.65 -13.36 12.53
CA PHE A 235 5.18 -12.14 13.17
C PHE A 235 6.59 -11.81 12.65
N SER A 236 7.00 -10.55 12.88
CA SER A 236 8.38 -10.09 12.68
C SER A 236 9.09 -9.95 14.00
N ALA A 237 10.28 -10.50 14.12
CA ALA A 237 11.10 -10.38 15.34
C ALA A 237 11.49 -8.91 15.64
N GLU A 238 11.51 -8.07 14.61
CA GLU A 238 11.78 -6.64 14.69
C GLU A 238 10.59 -5.82 15.18
N SER A 239 9.38 -6.41 15.23
CA SER A 239 8.16 -5.71 15.67
C SER A 239 8.28 -5.22 17.11
N LYS A 240 8.00 -3.94 17.35
CA LYS A 240 7.95 -3.34 18.69
C LYS A 240 6.95 -4.06 19.58
N HIS A 241 5.79 -4.41 19.03
CA HIS A 241 4.73 -5.13 19.76
C HIS A 241 5.20 -6.52 20.24
N PHE A 242 5.91 -7.27 19.41
CA PHE A 242 6.46 -8.57 19.77
C PHE A 242 7.48 -8.46 20.91
N ASN A 243 8.40 -7.48 20.81
CA ASN A 243 9.43 -7.25 21.85
C ASN A 243 8.84 -6.83 23.19
N LEU A 244 7.75 -6.07 23.22
CA LEU A 244 7.05 -5.69 24.45
C LEU A 244 6.40 -6.92 25.12
N ASN A 245 5.77 -7.79 24.33
CA ASN A 245 5.14 -9.01 24.84
C ASN A 245 6.14 -10.03 25.41
N LEU A 246 7.38 -10.09 24.88
CA LEU A 246 8.43 -10.93 25.45
C LEU A 246 8.97 -10.40 26.77
N LYS A 247 9.04 -9.05 26.94
CA LYS A 247 9.48 -8.44 28.22
C LYS A 247 8.48 -8.60 29.35
N GLY A 248 7.19 -8.72 29.04
CA GLY A 248 6.13 -8.94 30.02
C GLY A 248 5.96 -10.41 30.47
N ARG A 249 6.72 -11.35 29.89
CA ARG A 249 6.67 -12.80 30.22
C ARG A 249 7.87 -13.30 31.03
N LYS A 250 8.69 -12.39 31.59
CA LYS A 250 9.81 -12.74 32.47
C LYS A 250 9.41 -12.59 33.93
#